data_aec3f00ceb0ccc3430bbb74f5b69ecc3
#
_entry.id   aec3f00ceb0ccc3430bbb74f5b69ecc3
#
_cell.length_a   1.000
_cell.length_b   1.000
_cell.length_c   1.000
_cell.angle_alpha   90.00
_cell.angle_beta   90.00
_cell.angle_gamma   90.00
#
_symmetry.space_group_name_H-M   'P 1'
#
loop_
_entity.id
_entity.type
_entity.pdbx_description
1 polymer ?
#
loop_
_entity_poly.entity_id
_entity_poly.type
_entity_poly.pdbx_seq_one_letter_code
_entity_poly.pdbx_strand_id
1 'polypeptide(L)'
;MEENNQYQTPKQDNISLPKRLGRSVGAELESKESWFPLHLAVSQGDLKVVKFLLKEGAKFDVKNAHGNTPLYIAVLNGHVALAKYLVEQGADLNCKDATGNTLLHVVAKNAYLAMAKYLLELKLDLESRDDLGKTPLYVAAENGYLQIIRYFVEKKADLTTKDDMNSTPLHAATKNNRVEVVKYLVDRAVDLEAQ
;
A
#
# COMPACT_ATOMS: atom_id res chain seq x y z
N MET A 1 3.13 -30.97 0.79
CA MET A 1 1.74 -30.47 0.63
C MET A 1 1.87 -29.04 0.18
N GLU A 2 1.70 -28.85 -1.11
CA GLU A 2 1.84 -27.55 -1.78
C GLU A 2 0.55 -26.78 -1.63
N GLU A 3 0.56 -25.66 -0.89
CA GLU A 3 -0.58 -24.74 -0.86
C GLU A 3 -0.52 -23.80 -2.06
N ASN A 4 -1.51 -23.98 -2.89
CA ASN A 4 -1.78 -23.30 -4.14
C ASN A 4 -1.93 -21.77 -3.93
N ASN A 5 -0.99 -21.02 -4.48
CA ASN A 5 -1.09 -19.57 -4.67
C ASN A 5 -2.08 -19.28 -5.81
N GLN A 6 -3.34 -18.98 -5.46
CA GLN A 6 -4.42 -18.68 -6.42
C GLN A 6 -4.50 -17.21 -6.83
N TYR A 7 -3.37 -16.58 -7.15
CA TYR A 7 -3.38 -15.36 -7.92
C TYR A 7 -2.80 -15.60 -9.30
N GLN A 8 -3.54 -16.38 -10.13
CA GLN A 8 -3.25 -16.47 -11.54
C GLN A 8 -3.61 -15.15 -12.22
N THR A 9 -2.59 -14.46 -12.75
CA THR A 9 -2.77 -13.37 -13.69
C THR A 9 -3.52 -13.87 -14.92
N PRO A 10 -4.62 -13.24 -15.34
CA PRO A 10 -5.27 -13.58 -16.62
C PRO A 10 -4.32 -13.24 -17.76
N LYS A 11 -4.21 -14.18 -18.72
CA LYS A 11 -3.45 -14.03 -19.97
C LYS A 11 -3.88 -12.76 -20.72
N GLN A 12 -2.89 -12.09 -21.29
CA GLN A 12 -3.03 -10.95 -22.20
C GLN A 12 -3.98 -11.30 -23.38
N ASP A 13 -5.24 -10.99 -23.22
CA ASP A 13 -6.14 -10.88 -24.37
C ASP A 13 -6.20 -9.40 -24.76
N ASN A 14 -5.83 -9.13 -26.00
CA ASN A 14 -5.89 -7.84 -26.67
C ASN A 14 -7.31 -7.25 -26.56
N ILE A 15 -7.56 -6.44 -25.54
CA ILE A 15 -8.80 -5.68 -25.45
C ILE A 15 -8.64 -4.48 -26.39
N SER A 16 -9.08 -4.66 -27.63
CA SER A 16 -9.32 -3.55 -28.54
C SER A 16 -10.43 -2.69 -27.97
N LEU A 17 -10.09 -1.46 -27.55
CA LEU A 17 -11.03 -0.42 -27.11
C LEU A 17 -12.14 -0.27 -28.15
N PRO A 18 -13.44 -0.30 -27.77
CA PRO A 18 -14.52 -0.09 -28.71
C PRO A 18 -14.47 1.32 -29.28
N LYS A 19 -14.42 1.42 -30.62
CA LYS A 19 -14.32 2.66 -31.41
C LYS A 19 -15.57 3.56 -31.36
N ARG A 20 -16.45 3.44 -30.36
CA ARG A 20 -17.66 4.26 -30.22
C ARG A 20 -17.89 4.66 -28.77
N LEU A 21 -17.17 5.68 -28.31
CA LEU A 21 -17.48 6.41 -27.09
C LEU A 21 -17.76 7.87 -27.43
N GLY A 22 -18.91 8.10 -28.07
CA GLY A 22 -19.49 9.41 -28.24
C GLY A 22 -20.63 9.60 -27.25
N ARG A 23 -20.55 10.61 -26.40
CA ARG A 23 -21.61 11.28 -25.63
C ARG A 23 -22.40 10.52 -24.54
N SER A 24 -22.13 9.27 -24.20
CA SER A 24 -22.84 8.56 -23.12
C SER A 24 -21.97 8.12 -21.94
N VAL A 25 -20.67 8.42 -21.98
CA VAL A 25 -19.70 7.91 -20.99
C VAL A 25 -19.90 8.50 -19.60
N GLY A 26 -20.38 9.75 -19.50
CA GLY A 26 -20.58 10.42 -18.22
C GLY A 26 -21.66 9.78 -17.33
N ALA A 27 -22.75 9.30 -17.92
CA ALA A 27 -23.87 8.71 -17.18
C ALA A 27 -23.64 7.23 -16.81
N GLU A 28 -22.86 6.50 -17.64
CA GLU A 28 -22.48 5.09 -17.36
C GLU A 28 -21.35 5.00 -16.33
N LEU A 29 -20.53 6.05 -16.18
CA LEU A 29 -19.48 6.12 -15.15
C LEU A 29 -20.02 6.36 -13.74
N GLU A 30 -21.30 6.69 -13.57
CA GLU A 30 -21.94 6.88 -12.26
C GLU A 30 -22.58 5.60 -11.69
N SER A 31 -22.69 4.51 -12.47
CA SER A 31 -23.16 3.22 -11.98
C SER A 31 -22.15 2.56 -11.05
N LYS A 32 -22.60 1.67 -10.14
CA LYS A 32 -21.71 0.90 -9.24
C LYS A 32 -20.67 0.06 -9.98
N GLU A 33 -20.82 -0.13 -11.28
CA GLU A 33 -19.89 -0.87 -12.15
C GLU A 33 -18.84 0.06 -12.81
N SER A 34 -18.98 1.39 -12.72
CA SER A 34 -18.12 2.37 -13.40
C SER A 34 -16.73 2.52 -12.79
N TRP A 35 -16.51 2.04 -11.57
CA TRP A 35 -15.19 2.05 -10.91
C TRP A 35 -14.25 0.97 -11.45
N PHE A 36 -14.78 -0.08 -12.10
CA PHE A 36 -13.99 -1.22 -12.57
C PHE A 36 -12.91 -0.83 -13.60
N PRO A 37 -13.17 -0.04 -14.65
CA PRO A 37 -12.14 0.34 -15.62
C PRO A 37 -10.97 1.12 -15.00
N LEU A 38 -11.26 2.06 -14.07
CA LEU A 38 -10.20 2.84 -13.42
C LEU A 38 -9.35 1.97 -12.50
N HIS A 39 -9.97 1.16 -11.65
CA HIS A 39 -9.24 0.26 -10.75
C HIS A 39 -8.42 -0.78 -11.52
N LEU A 40 -8.94 -1.30 -12.64
CA LEU A 40 -8.22 -2.20 -13.51
C LEU A 40 -7.00 -1.51 -14.13
N ALA A 41 -7.16 -0.32 -14.71
CA ALA A 41 -6.06 0.45 -15.30
C ALA A 41 -4.99 0.78 -14.24
N VAL A 42 -5.43 1.11 -13.00
CA VAL A 42 -4.52 1.37 -11.88
C VAL A 42 -3.78 0.11 -11.46
N SER A 43 -4.45 -1.04 -11.37
CA SER A 43 -3.81 -2.31 -11.00
C SER A 43 -2.77 -2.76 -12.02
N GLN A 44 -2.99 -2.45 -13.30
CA GLN A 44 -2.05 -2.71 -14.39
C GLN A 44 -0.91 -1.68 -14.49
N GLY A 45 -1.00 -0.57 -13.76
CA GLY A 45 -0.01 0.51 -13.81
C GLY A 45 -0.07 1.36 -15.08
N ASP A 46 -1.17 1.28 -15.84
CA ASP A 46 -1.31 2.03 -17.10
C ASP A 46 -1.68 3.50 -16.85
N LEU A 47 -0.65 4.31 -16.63
CA LEU A 47 -0.80 5.75 -16.38
C LEU A 47 -1.50 6.47 -17.56
N LYS A 48 -1.36 6.00 -18.80
CA LYS A 48 -2.00 6.64 -19.95
C LYS A 48 -3.51 6.44 -19.92
N VAL A 49 -3.93 5.20 -19.67
CA VAL A 49 -5.36 4.86 -19.54
C VAL A 49 -5.96 5.54 -18.31
N VAL A 50 -5.25 5.55 -17.17
CA VAL A 50 -5.72 6.27 -15.97
C VAL A 50 -5.93 7.75 -16.24
N LYS A 51 -4.96 8.43 -16.87
CA LYS A 51 -5.10 9.85 -17.28
C LYS A 51 -6.29 10.09 -18.19
N PHE A 52 -6.49 9.20 -19.16
CA PHE A 52 -7.64 9.27 -20.05
C PHE A 52 -8.97 9.13 -19.29
N LEU A 53 -9.11 8.11 -18.46
CA LEU A 53 -10.34 7.86 -17.71
C LEU A 53 -10.68 9.03 -16.76
N LEU A 54 -9.68 9.58 -16.08
CA LEU A 54 -9.89 10.74 -15.18
C LEU A 54 -10.29 12.00 -15.97
N LYS A 55 -9.72 12.21 -17.17
CA LYS A 55 -10.13 13.30 -18.07
C LYS A 55 -11.56 13.14 -18.55
N GLU A 56 -12.02 11.91 -18.78
CA GLU A 56 -13.41 11.59 -19.17
C GLU A 56 -14.39 11.62 -17.97
N GLY A 57 -13.92 12.01 -16.77
CA GLY A 57 -14.78 12.23 -15.59
C GLY A 57 -14.85 11.07 -14.60
N ALA A 58 -14.00 10.05 -14.73
CA ALA A 58 -13.90 9.02 -13.70
C ALA A 58 -13.46 9.64 -12.38
N LYS A 59 -14.10 9.26 -11.27
CA LYS A 59 -13.75 9.75 -9.93
C LYS A 59 -12.53 8.99 -9.40
N PHE A 60 -11.52 9.71 -8.93
CA PHE A 60 -10.25 9.12 -8.44
C PHE A 60 -10.32 8.57 -7.00
N ASP A 61 -11.44 8.78 -6.28
CA ASP A 61 -11.64 8.41 -4.87
C ASP A 61 -12.67 7.28 -4.66
N VAL A 62 -13.19 6.71 -5.73
CA VAL A 62 -14.19 5.62 -5.67
C VAL A 62 -13.56 4.35 -5.09
N LYS A 63 -14.25 3.72 -4.14
CA LYS A 63 -13.81 2.45 -3.55
C LYS A 63 -14.33 1.26 -4.36
N ASN A 64 -13.48 0.25 -4.55
CA ASN A 64 -13.87 -1.03 -5.14
C ASN A 64 -14.65 -1.91 -4.14
N ALA A 65 -15.02 -3.14 -4.54
CA ALA A 65 -15.73 -4.10 -3.68
C ALA A 65 -14.99 -4.47 -2.38
N HIS A 66 -13.66 -4.28 -2.35
CA HIS A 66 -12.82 -4.51 -1.17
C HIS A 66 -12.60 -3.23 -0.33
N GLY A 67 -13.27 -2.13 -0.65
CA GLY A 67 -13.12 -0.84 0.02
C GLY A 67 -11.86 -0.05 -0.38
N ASN A 68 -11.09 -0.53 -1.37
CA ASN A 68 -9.84 0.08 -1.77
C ASN A 68 -10.04 1.21 -2.78
N THR A 69 -9.40 2.36 -2.55
CA THR A 69 -9.34 3.47 -3.50
C THR A 69 -8.32 3.19 -4.63
N PRO A 70 -8.39 3.89 -5.77
CA PRO A 70 -7.36 3.81 -6.81
C PRO A 70 -5.93 4.07 -6.26
N LEU A 71 -5.75 5.06 -5.36
CA LEU A 71 -4.46 5.31 -4.73
C LEU A 71 -3.97 4.11 -3.91
N TYR A 72 -4.85 3.50 -3.10
CA TYR A 72 -4.51 2.30 -2.33
C TYR A 72 -4.02 1.17 -3.25
N ILE A 73 -4.70 0.94 -4.38
CA ILE A 73 -4.32 -0.08 -5.37
C ILE A 73 -2.99 0.24 -6.04
N ALA A 74 -2.74 1.52 -6.38
CA ALA A 74 -1.46 1.94 -6.95
C ALA A 74 -0.29 1.65 -5.99
N VAL A 75 -0.48 1.92 -4.69
CA VAL A 75 0.51 1.62 -3.64
C VAL A 75 0.66 0.12 -3.44
N LEU A 76 -0.45 -0.64 -3.39
CA LEU A 76 -0.46 -2.10 -3.24
C LEU A 76 0.34 -2.82 -4.34
N ASN A 77 0.32 -2.29 -5.57
CA ASN A 77 1.05 -2.84 -6.71
C ASN A 77 2.42 -2.17 -6.95
N GLY A 78 2.83 -1.23 -6.10
CA GLY A 78 4.14 -0.58 -6.20
C GLY A 78 4.27 0.42 -7.35
N HIS A 79 3.17 0.90 -7.93
CA HIS A 79 3.15 1.82 -9.06
C HIS A 79 3.42 3.27 -8.63
N VAL A 80 4.70 3.60 -8.33
CA VAL A 80 5.11 4.89 -7.76
C VAL A 80 4.68 6.09 -8.63
N ALA A 81 4.91 6.04 -9.94
CA ALA A 81 4.55 7.13 -10.85
C ALA A 81 3.04 7.40 -10.88
N LEU A 82 2.25 6.33 -10.80
CA LEU A 82 0.80 6.39 -10.80
C LEU A 82 0.26 6.88 -9.46
N ALA A 83 0.85 6.42 -8.34
CA ALA A 83 0.53 6.93 -7.01
C ALA A 83 0.80 8.43 -6.92
N LYS A 84 1.96 8.91 -7.41
CA LYS A 84 2.28 10.34 -7.48
C LYS A 84 1.21 11.11 -8.25
N TYR A 85 0.85 10.63 -9.43
CA TYR A 85 -0.17 11.27 -10.24
C TYR A 85 -1.53 11.34 -9.52
N LEU A 86 -1.98 10.27 -8.89
CA LEU A 86 -3.25 10.27 -8.14
C LEU A 86 -3.23 11.23 -6.95
N VAL A 87 -2.10 11.33 -6.24
CA VAL A 87 -1.92 12.32 -5.15
C VAL A 87 -1.97 13.75 -5.69
N GLU A 88 -1.36 14.03 -6.84
CA GLU A 88 -1.44 15.33 -7.53
C GLU A 88 -2.88 15.69 -7.93
N GLN A 89 -3.74 14.68 -8.19
CA GLN A 89 -5.17 14.89 -8.45
C GLN A 89 -6.00 15.09 -7.18
N GLY A 90 -5.39 14.99 -5.99
CA GLY A 90 -6.07 15.20 -4.70
C GLY A 90 -6.57 13.92 -4.04
N ALA A 91 -6.05 12.74 -4.41
CA ALA A 91 -6.44 11.49 -3.75
C ALA A 91 -6.15 11.50 -2.24
N ASP A 92 -7.08 10.98 -1.44
CA ASP A 92 -6.94 10.92 0.02
C ASP A 92 -5.83 9.96 0.44
N LEU A 93 -4.84 10.50 1.15
CA LEU A 93 -3.70 9.77 1.70
C LEU A 93 -4.05 8.93 2.94
N ASN A 94 -5.18 9.22 3.61
CA ASN A 94 -5.62 8.53 4.81
C ASN A 94 -6.48 7.29 4.51
N CYS A 95 -6.49 6.85 3.26
CA CYS A 95 -7.24 5.66 2.88
C CYS A 95 -6.68 4.41 3.58
N LYS A 96 -7.60 3.54 4.01
CA LYS A 96 -7.31 2.25 4.65
C LYS A 96 -8.06 1.14 3.92
N ASP A 97 -7.54 -0.09 4.01
CA ASP A 97 -8.27 -1.28 3.59
C ASP A 97 -9.29 -1.75 4.65
N ALA A 98 -9.93 -2.88 4.38
CA ALA A 98 -10.94 -3.47 5.26
C ALA A 98 -10.38 -3.99 6.61
N THR A 99 -9.07 -4.01 6.79
CA THR A 99 -8.37 -4.44 8.01
C THR A 99 -7.58 -3.30 8.68
N GLY A 100 -7.91 -2.05 8.32
CA GLY A 100 -7.32 -0.86 8.89
C GLY A 100 -5.91 -0.54 8.37
N ASN A 101 -5.34 -1.31 7.42
CA ASN A 101 -4.01 -1.04 6.90
C ASN A 101 -3.97 0.30 6.16
N THR A 102 -3.07 1.18 6.56
CA THR A 102 -2.76 2.42 5.85
C THR A 102 -1.80 2.15 4.69
N LEU A 103 -1.55 3.16 3.85
CA LEU A 103 -0.57 3.08 2.77
C LEU A 103 0.84 2.69 3.26
N LEU A 104 1.23 3.12 4.47
CA LEU A 104 2.52 2.74 5.07
C LEU A 104 2.57 1.27 5.50
N HIS A 105 1.46 0.68 5.95
CA HIS A 105 1.37 -0.76 6.20
C HIS A 105 1.55 -1.56 4.91
N VAL A 106 0.93 -1.10 3.82
CA VAL A 106 1.05 -1.76 2.51
C VAL A 106 2.50 -1.77 2.03
N VAL A 107 3.21 -0.64 2.09
CA VAL A 107 4.61 -0.59 1.66
C VAL A 107 5.53 -1.41 2.57
N ALA A 108 5.22 -1.47 3.87
CA ALA A 108 5.91 -2.30 4.85
C ALA A 108 5.75 -3.80 4.53
N LYS A 109 4.52 -4.22 4.19
CA LYS A 109 4.19 -5.61 3.85
C LYS A 109 4.82 -6.10 2.55
N ASN A 110 5.09 -5.18 1.60
CA ASN A 110 5.57 -5.52 0.25
C ASN A 110 7.04 -5.08 -0.01
N ALA A 111 7.72 -4.54 0.98
CA ALA A 111 9.10 -4.03 0.88
C ALA A 111 9.30 -2.93 -0.18
N TYR A 112 8.30 -2.11 -0.43
CA TYR A 112 8.36 -1.06 -1.46
C TYR A 112 9.09 0.20 -0.94
N LEU A 113 10.42 0.14 -0.83
CA LEU A 113 11.24 1.22 -0.25
C LEU A 113 11.07 2.56 -1.00
N ALA A 114 11.02 2.56 -2.33
CA ALA A 114 10.84 3.79 -3.11
C ALA A 114 9.48 4.45 -2.83
N MET A 115 8.42 3.64 -2.70
CA MET A 115 7.09 4.11 -2.33
C MET A 115 7.05 4.60 -0.88
N ALA A 116 7.71 3.89 0.05
CA ALA A 116 7.82 4.31 1.45
C ALA A 116 8.50 5.69 1.59
N LYS A 117 9.58 5.92 0.82
CA LYS A 117 10.26 7.22 0.78
C LYS A 117 9.31 8.31 0.34
N TYR A 118 8.59 8.11 -0.76
CA TYR A 118 7.63 9.06 -1.28
C TYR A 118 6.50 9.38 -0.27
N LEU A 119 5.89 8.34 0.32
CA LEU A 119 4.79 8.54 1.27
C LEU A 119 5.23 9.27 2.54
N LEU A 120 6.45 9.04 3.03
CA LEU A 120 6.99 9.74 4.20
C LEU A 120 7.40 11.20 3.89
N GLU A 121 7.77 11.52 2.64
CA GLU A 121 7.92 12.91 2.18
C GLU A 121 6.58 13.68 2.27
N LEU A 122 5.46 12.98 2.08
CA LEU A 122 4.10 13.54 2.26
C LEU A 122 3.64 13.59 3.73
N LYS A 123 4.54 13.26 4.68
CA LYS A 123 4.31 13.32 6.13
C LYS A 123 3.20 12.40 6.65
N LEU A 124 3.03 11.23 6.02
CA LEU A 124 2.14 10.20 6.57
C LEU A 124 2.66 9.74 7.93
N ASP A 125 1.71 9.46 8.84
CA ASP A 125 2.01 9.03 10.19
C ASP A 125 2.60 7.60 10.22
N LEU A 126 3.87 7.51 10.63
CA LEU A 126 4.62 6.26 10.73
C LEU A 126 4.17 5.39 11.91
N GLU A 127 3.48 6.00 12.90
CA GLU A 127 2.94 5.31 14.08
C GLU A 127 1.45 4.97 13.92
N SER A 128 0.89 5.17 12.72
CA SER A 128 -0.49 4.74 12.43
C SER A 128 -0.70 3.26 12.72
N ARG A 129 -1.89 2.90 13.22
CA ARG A 129 -2.23 1.52 13.60
C ARG A 129 -3.29 0.93 12.68
N ASP A 130 -3.13 -0.35 12.38
CA ASP A 130 -4.17 -1.19 11.76
C ASP A 130 -5.20 -1.65 12.81
N ASP A 131 -6.17 -2.47 12.42
CA ASP A 131 -7.23 -2.98 13.30
C ASP A 131 -6.74 -4.00 14.34
N LEU A 132 -5.47 -4.42 14.29
CA LEU A 132 -4.80 -5.28 15.27
C LEU A 132 -3.78 -4.49 16.12
N GLY A 133 -3.80 -3.16 16.04
CA GLY A 133 -2.87 -2.29 16.75
C GLY A 133 -1.43 -2.31 16.20
N LYS A 134 -1.16 -2.99 15.08
CA LYS A 134 0.17 -3.07 14.48
C LYS A 134 0.56 -1.76 13.82
N THR A 135 1.83 -1.37 13.93
CA THR A 135 2.40 -0.25 13.18
C THR A 135 3.03 -0.72 11.86
N PRO A 136 3.33 0.17 10.89
CA PRO A 136 4.10 -0.20 9.69
C PRO A 136 5.45 -0.86 10.02
N LEU A 137 6.14 -0.40 11.07
CA LEU A 137 7.39 -1.02 11.53
C LEU A 137 7.18 -2.46 12.00
N TYR A 138 6.09 -2.72 12.77
CA TYR A 138 5.72 -4.06 13.19
C TYR A 138 5.53 -4.99 11.99
N VAL A 139 4.75 -4.54 10.98
CA VAL A 139 4.49 -5.30 9.77
C VAL A 139 5.78 -5.59 8.98
N ALA A 140 6.69 -4.61 8.87
CA ALA A 140 7.99 -4.82 8.24
C ALA A 140 8.84 -5.85 8.99
N ALA A 141 8.82 -5.83 10.33
CA ALA A 141 9.55 -6.77 11.19
C ALA A 141 8.98 -8.20 11.10
N GLU A 142 7.66 -8.34 11.11
CA GLU A 142 6.96 -9.62 10.91
C GLU A 142 7.36 -10.29 9.58
N ASN A 143 7.50 -9.49 8.52
CA ASN A 143 7.87 -9.98 7.18
C ASN A 143 9.40 -10.12 6.95
N GLY A 144 10.22 -9.53 7.81
CA GLY A 144 11.68 -9.65 7.73
C GLY A 144 12.36 -8.65 6.77
N TYR A 145 11.72 -7.54 6.44
CA TYR A 145 12.20 -6.59 5.43
C TYR A 145 13.16 -5.55 6.03
N LEU A 146 14.41 -5.95 6.28
CA LEU A 146 15.43 -5.16 6.96
C LEU A 146 15.66 -3.76 6.33
N GLN A 147 15.58 -3.62 5.01
CA GLN A 147 15.78 -2.33 4.34
C GLN A 147 14.69 -1.30 4.69
N ILE A 148 13.43 -1.75 4.72
CA ILE A 148 12.28 -0.92 5.13
C ILE A 148 12.42 -0.56 6.62
N ILE A 149 12.78 -1.54 7.46
CA ILE A 149 12.96 -1.34 8.90
C ILE A 149 14.04 -0.29 9.15
N ARG A 150 15.22 -0.42 8.51
CA ARG A 150 16.30 0.57 8.62
C ARG A 150 15.81 1.97 8.26
N TYR A 151 15.07 2.08 7.17
CA TYR A 151 14.54 3.36 6.74
C TYR A 151 13.51 3.94 7.72
N PHE A 152 12.59 3.12 8.25
CA PHE A 152 11.62 3.57 9.25
C PHE A 152 12.29 4.00 10.55
N VAL A 153 13.30 3.26 11.02
CA VAL A 153 14.10 3.62 12.21
C VAL A 153 14.87 4.93 11.98
N GLU A 154 15.45 5.13 10.80
CA GLU A 154 16.07 6.42 10.41
C GLU A 154 15.06 7.57 10.46
N LYS A 155 13.80 7.31 10.12
CA LYS A 155 12.68 8.26 10.21
C LYS A 155 12.04 8.32 11.60
N LYS A 156 12.67 7.73 12.62
CA LYS A 156 12.26 7.79 14.03
C LYS A 156 11.01 6.99 14.38
N ALA A 157 10.76 5.87 13.67
CA ALA A 157 9.75 4.91 14.09
C ALA A 157 10.04 4.38 15.50
N ASP A 158 9.01 4.27 16.32
CA ASP A 158 9.11 3.74 17.69
C ASP A 158 9.26 2.20 17.67
N LEU A 159 10.39 1.72 18.19
CA LEU A 159 10.71 0.29 18.28
C LEU A 159 9.93 -0.44 19.37
N THR A 160 9.33 0.30 20.30
CA THR A 160 8.70 -0.22 21.52
C THR A 160 7.19 -0.31 21.42
N THR A 161 6.60 0.25 20.36
CA THR A 161 5.15 0.22 20.12
C THR A 161 4.63 -1.21 20.13
N LYS A 162 3.54 -1.44 20.89
CA LYS A 162 2.93 -2.76 21.05
C LYS A 162 1.63 -2.85 20.25
N ASP A 163 1.38 -4.01 19.67
CA ASP A 163 0.09 -4.37 19.09
C ASP A 163 -0.96 -4.68 20.19
N ASP A 164 -2.18 -5.03 19.81
CA ASP A 164 -3.27 -5.34 20.73
C ASP A 164 -3.03 -6.63 21.54
N MET A 165 -2.07 -7.46 21.13
CA MET A 165 -1.60 -8.64 21.86
C MET A 165 -0.38 -8.35 22.74
N ASN A 166 -0.05 -7.07 22.97
CA ASN A 166 1.10 -6.61 23.76
C ASN A 166 2.48 -7.01 23.17
N SER A 167 2.54 -7.28 21.85
CA SER A 167 3.74 -7.70 21.14
C SER A 167 4.40 -6.52 20.42
N THR A 168 5.74 -6.40 20.53
CA THR A 168 6.54 -5.37 19.83
C THR A 168 7.04 -5.87 18.47
N PRO A 169 7.58 -5.00 17.61
CA PRO A 169 8.25 -5.42 16.37
C PRO A 169 9.33 -6.50 16.58
N LEU A 170 10.08 -6.45 17.69
CA LEU A 170 11.07 -7.47 18.03
C LEU A 170 10.40 -8.84 18.31
N HIS A 171 9.28 -8.86 19.02
CA HIS A 171 8.52 -10.10 19.23
C HIS A 171 8.02 -10.67 17.89
N ALA A 172 7.52 -9.81 16.98
CA ALA A 172 7.06 -10.24 15.65
C ALA A 172 8.19 -10.85 14.82
N ALA A 173 9.37 -10.19 14.78
CA ALA A 173 10.55 -10.70 14.09
C ALA A 173 11.02 -12.04 14.65
N THR A 174 11.04 -12.19 15.98
CA THR A 174 11.45 -13.43 16.68
C THR A 174 10.49 -14.56 16.36
N LYS A 175 9.18 -14.32 16.48
CA LYS A 175 8.13 -15.32 16.19
C LYS A 175 8.22 -15.86 14.76
N ASN A 176 8.63 -15.01 13.81
CA ASN A 176 8.72 -15.35 12.40
C ASN A 176 10.15 -15.70 11.94
N ASN A 177 11.07 -15.95 12.88
CA ASN A 177 12.47 -16.35 12.60
C ASN A 177 13.23 -15.36 11.71
N ARG A 178 12.98 -14.05 11.85
CA ARG A 178 13.64 -13.00 11.06
C ARG A 178 14.98 -12.60 11.69
N VAL A 179 15.95 -13.49 11.68
CA VAL A 179 17.20 -13.40 12.43
C VAL A 179 17.93 -12.06 12.23
N GLU A 180 18.09 -11.59 10.98
CA GLU A 180 18.79 -10.33 10.70
C GLU A 180 18.03 -9.10 11.23
N VAL A 181 16.70 -9.17 11.23
CA VAL A 181 15.84 -8.13 11.83
C VAL A 181 15.97 -8.15 13.35
N VAL A 182 15.95 -9.33 13.97
CA VAL A 182 16.12 -9.49 15.42
C VAL A 182 17.45 -8.88 15.85
N LYS A 183 18.57 -9.24 15.21
CA LYS A 183 19.89 -8.65 15.49
C LYS A 183 19.85 -7.13 15.41
N TYR A 184 19.34 -6.60 14.31
CA TYR A 184 19.28 -5.16 14.09
C TYR A 184 18.44 -4.43 15.15
N LEU A 185 17.25 -4.96 15.50
CA LEU A 185 16.37 -4.33 16.49
C LEU A 185 16.95 -4.40 17.91
N VAL A 186 17.62 -5.49 18.28
CA VAL A 186 18.34 -5.61 19.58
C VAL A 186 19.46 -4.59 19.66
N ASP A 187 20.32 -4.49 18.63
CA ASP A 187 21.42 -3.52 18.62
C ASP A 187 20.88 -2.08 18.77
N ARG A 188 19.78 -1.76 18.12
CA ARG A 188 19.15 -0.41 18.20
C ARG A 188 18.49 -0.14 19.54
N ALA A 189 17.90 -1.15 20.19
CA ALA A 189 17.33 -0.99 21.53
C ALA A 189 18.42 -0.69 22.56
N VAL A 190 19.54 -1.39 22.50
CA VAL A 190 20.71 -1.15 23.38
C VAL A 190 21.27 0.26 23.19
N ASP A 191 21.41 0.74 21.95
CA ASP A 191 21.87 2.11 21.66
C ASP A 191 20.95 3.19 22.26
N LEU A 192 19.64 2.94 22.32
CA LEU A 192 18.67 3.88 22.89
C LEU A 192 18.70 3.94 24.42
N GLU A 193 19.00 2.82 25.08
CA GLU A 193 19.12 2.75 26.55
C GLU A 193 20.45 3.34 27.05
N ALA A 194 21.46 3.50 26.16
CA ALA A 194 22.78 4.03 26.48
C ALA A 194 22.90 5.56 26.40
N GLN A 195 21.85 6.26 25.96
CA GLN A 195 21.78 7.73 25.85
C GLN A 195 21.04 8.37 27.00
#